data_9e614ef12bd4324b276d3536b66537ad
#
_entry.id   9e614ef12bd4324b276d3536b66537ad
#
_cell.length_a   1.000
_cell.length_b   1.000
_cell.length_c   1.000
_cell.angle_alpha   90.00
_cell.angle_beta   90.00
_cell.angle_gamma   90.00
#
_symmetry.space_group_name_H-M   'P 1'
#
loop_
_entity.id
_entity.type
_entity.pdbx_description
1 polymer ?
#
loop_
_entity_poly.entity_id
_entity_poly.type
_entity_poly.pdbx_seq_one_letter_code
_entity_poly.pdbx_strand_id
1 'polypeptide(L)'
;MKGRWLAPAIAVLLAGQAAAFAADAPRLTSAGHVTIDDQSPSRTYLAPYLAVDPENPRQIVASAVDARARTCHTLRSADRGVSWKRLEASPSPPSFPYCFYIAWMAAETPLAWGRDHALYYALAGWGDEDGGQRFNKTVLLGKSTDVGDSWDTSIVRNARVLTEQAVENNIVSALAVDTTSGNQDIVYVGWGTRYPNRSGAPSTINVAASLDGGKTFGDPVDVSSFYKETVKDAAGKEYPVGNFFGATQLAVGANGTVYALYPGGTLGGFATAAPTPLLLGRSTDQGKTWEVLEATPPGNYPEGVQVLRWSPEGGTEGTLHAVYEDKPDQPAGRADRDIYHVRSTDGGRTWSKPIKLNDDADPGSLFLQVTPNLDIAPDGRVTAAWWDFRDDRGAFTNDVYATWSTDNGVTWAPNTKVSDVPINRRLGVWSNGSDMRGPPAIASTEEYTVFGWDDTRNGTEATPLQDIFARSVQFKALGGGNDTARAVAAVMAGLALAGLLLLVVALAARRRLPPAPAVVEKEPAGVT
;
A
#
# COMPACT_ATOMS: atom_id res chain seq x y z
N MET A 1 -19.40 39.23 42.78
CA MET A 1 -19.57 37.75 42.76
C MET A 1 -20.08 37.28 41.41
N LYS A 2 -19.32 37.42 40.32
CA LYS A 2 -19.75 37.01 38.97
C LYS A 2 -18.60 36.34 38.17
N GLY A 3 -17.88 35.40 38.76
CA GLY A 3 -16.77 34.78 38.02
C GLY A 3 -16.45 33.32 38.33
N ARG A 4 -17.24 32.64 39.14
CA ARG A 4 -16.89 31.27 39.62
C ARG A 4 -17.69 30.11 39.03
N TRP A 5 -18.60 30.32 38.08
CA TRP A 5 -19.47 29.30 37.54
C TRP A 5 -19.11 28.85 36.10
N LEU A 6 -18.16 29.54 35.42
CA LEU A 6 -17.74 29.18 34.06
C LEU A 6 -16.68 28.06 33.99
N ALA A 7 -15.87 27.89 35.01
CA ALA A 7 -14.79 26.90 35.01
C ALA A 7 -15.27 25.41 34.96
N PRO A 8 -16.30 24.97 35.68
CA PRO A 8 -16.75 23.58 35.59
C PRO A 8 -17.50 23.26 34.30
N ALA A 9 -18.17 24.23 33.66
CA ALA A 9 -18.85 24.02 32.40
C ALA A 9 -17.87 23.83 31.23
N ILE A 10 -16.77 24.56 31.23
CA ILE A 10 -15.72 24.45 30.21
C ILE A 10 -14.96 23.11 30.38
N ALA A 11 -14.72 22.65 31.61
CA ALA A 11 -14.07 21.38 31.87
C ALA A 11 -14.94 20.17 31.42
N VAL A 12 -16.27 20.24 31.55
CA VAL A 12 -17.19 19.21 31.07
C VAL A 12 -17.29 19.20 29.55
N LEU A 13 -17.25 20.36 28.89
CA LEU A 13 -17.23 20.46 27.42
C LEU A 13 -15.92 19.92 26.84
N LEU A 14 -14.77 20.25 27.45
CA LEU A 14 -13.46 19.74 27.03
C LEU A 14 -13.31 18.24 27.29
N ALA A 15 -13.84 17.73 28.38
CA ALA A 15 -13.87 16.29 28.65
C ALA A 15 -14.81 15.54 27.71
N GLY A 16 -15.95 16.13 27.32
CA GLY A 16 -16.86 15.58 26.35
C GLY A 16 -16.27 15.53 24.94
N GLN A 17 -15.54 16.55 24.52
CA GLN A 17 -14.80 16.55 23.24
C GLN A 17 -13.63 15.56 23.25
N ALA A 18 -12.86 15.47 24.35
CA ALA A 18 -11.79 14.49 24.48
C ALA A 18 -12.31 13.03 24.47
N ALA A 19 -13.50 12.77 25.03
CA ALA A 19 -14.12 11.45 24.96
C ALA A 19 -14.68 11.11 23.57
N ALA A 20 -15.17 12.09 22.82
CA ALA A 20 -15.58 11.91 21.43
C ALA A 20 -14.37 11.64 20.51
N PHE A 21 -13.26 12.37 20.70
CA PHE A 21 -12.01 12.10 19.98
C PHE A 21 -11.39 10.75 20.33
N ALA A 22 -11.56 10.24 21.54
CA ALA A 22 -11.06 8.91 21.95
C ALA A 22 -11.87 7.75 21.38
N ALA A 23 -13.12 7.97 20.94
CA ALA A 23 -13.97 6.94 20.36
C ALA A 23 -13.59 6.59 18.91
N ASP A 24 -12.91 7.50 18.20
CA ASP A 24 -12.55 7.37 16.77
C ASP A 24 -11.05 7.18 16.52
N ALA A 25 -10.26 6.87 17.55
CA ALA A 25 -8.85 6.57 17.37
C ALA A 25 -8.69 5.26 16.55
N PRO A 26 -7.80 5.22 15.56
CA PRO A 26 -7.55 4.03 14.75
C PRO A 26 -7.18 2.83 15.62
N ARG A 27 -7.75 1.64 15.31
CA ARG A 27 -7.58 0.43 16.11
C ARG A 27 -7.03 -0.71 15.27
N LEU A 28 -5.96 -1.34 15.77
CA LEU A 28 -5.44 -2.57 15.19
C LEU A 28 -6.34 -3.76 15.56
N THR A 29 -6.63 -4.61 14.57
CA THR A 29 -7.26 -5.93 14.79
C THR A 29 -6.21 -6.96 15.21
N SER A 30 -6.62 -8.20 15.44
CA SER A 30 -5.68 -9.34 15.52
C SER A 30 -5.10 -9.64 14.14
N ALA A 31 -3.86 -10.09 14.08
CA ALA A 31 -3.31 -10.63 12.84
C ALA A 31 -3.96 -11.98 12.51
N GLY A 32 -4.27 -12.20 11.24
CA GLY A 32 -4.83 -13.43 10.69
C GLY A 32 -3.88 -14.11 9.71
N HIS A 33 -3.85 -15.43 9.72
CA HIS A 33 -3.11 -16.23 8.76
C HIS A 33 -3.90 -16.32 7.46
N VAL A 34 -3.37 -15.79 6.37
CA VAL A 34 -4.04 -15.74 5.05
C VAL A 34 -3.92 -17.07 4.32
N THR A 35 -2.74 -17.70 4.34
CA THR A 35 -2.44 -18.96 3.63
C THR A 35 -2.75 -20.21 4.46
N ILE A 36 -3.76 -20.15 5.33
CA ILE A 36 -4.07 -21.16 6.33
C ILE A 36 -4.41 -22.55 5.74
N ASP A 37 -4.99 -22.57 4.54
CA ASP A 37 -5.41 -23.81 3.89
C ASP A 37 -4.28 -24.57 3.21
N ASP A 38 -3.10 -23.97 3.10
CA ASP A 38 -1.94 -24.65 2.51
C ASP A 38 -1.17 -25.45 3.56
N GLN A 39 -1.24 -26.76 3.45
CA GLN A 39 -0.57 -27.72 4.32
C GLN A 39 0.78 -28.21 3.72
N SER A 40 1.24 -27.66 2.60
CA SER A 40 2.51 -28.05 2.00
C SER A 40 3.67 -27.83 3.00
N PRO A 41 4.49 -28.85 3.28
CA PRO A 41 5.64 -28.73 4.19
C PRO A 41 6.77 -27.87 3.61
N SER A 42 6.65 -27.43 2.38
CA SER A 42 7.66 -26.62 1.69
C SER A 42 7.10 -25.29 1.17
N ARG A 43 5.88 -24.91 1.56
CA ARG A 43 5.25 -23.69 1.12
C ARG A 43 6.08 -22.45 1.45
N THR A 44 6.12 -21.52 0.51
CA THR A 44 6.92 -20.31 0.66
C THR A 44 6.26 -19.19 -0.13
N TYR A 45 5.31 -18.54 0.51
CA TYR A 45 4.56 -17.45 -0.08
C TYR A 45 5.27 -16.12 0.08
N LEU A 46 5.28 -15.34 -0.99
CA LEU A 46 5.92 -14.03 -1.09
C LEU A 46 5.02 -13.02 -1.77
N ALA A 47 5.41 -11.76 -1.63
CA ALA A 47 4.92 -10.62 -2.41
C ALA A 47 3.38 -10.61 -2.49
N PRO A 48 2.69 -10.56 -1.36
CA PRO A 48 1.24 -10.48 -1.38
C PRO A 48 0.79 -9.19 -2.07
N TYR A 49 -0.33 -9.25 -2.77
CA TYR A 49 -1.07 -8.10 -3.23
C TYR A 49 -2.49 -8.21 -2.68
N LEU A 50 -3.11 -7.08 -2.36
CA LEU A 50 -4.46 -7.03 -1.82
C LEU A 50 -5.31 -6.09 -2.67
N ALA A 51 -6.54 -6.49 -2.94
CA ALA A 51 -7.52 -5.65 -3.60
C ALA A 51 -8.89 -5.81 -2.93
N VAL A 52 -9.43 -4.71 -2.42
CA VAL A 52 -10.80 -4.66 -1.88
C VAL A 52 -11.75 -4.34 -3.01
N ASP A 53 -12.86 -5.09 -3.09
CA ASP A 53 -13.93 -4.79 -4.02
C ASP A 53 -14.57 -3.44 -3.68
N PRO A 54 -14.52 -2.45 -4.58
CA PRO A 54 -15.05 -1.10 -4.30
C PRO A 54 -16.57 -1.09 -4.11
N GLU A 55 -17.29 -2.07 -4.67
CA GLU A 55 -18.74 -2.20 -4.54
C GLU A 55 -19.14 -3.04 -3.32
N ASN A 56 -18.22 -3.86 -2.79
CA ASN A 56 -18.43 -4.66 -1.59
C ASN A 56 -17.18 -4.64 -0.68
N PRO A 57 -17.03 -3.65 0.21
CA PRO A 57 -15.85 -3.52 1.08
C PRO A 57 -15.60 -4.69 2.03
N ARG A 58 -16.50 -5.66 2.14
CA ARG A 58 -16.24 -6.89 2.89
C ARG A 58 -15.42 -7.92 2.13
N GLN A 59 -15.41 -7.79 0.79
CA GLN A 59 -14.78 -8.69 -0.14
C GLN A 59 -13.34 -8.24 -0.43
N ILE A 60 -12.38 -9.09 -0.12
CA ILE A 60 -10.96 -8.85 -0.41
C ILE A 60 -10.43 -10.04 -1.19
N VAL A 61 -9.68 -9.78 -2.24
CA VAL A 61 -8.88 -10.80 -2.92
C VAL A 61 -7.41 -10.50 -2.68
N ALA A 62 -6.68 -11.52 -2.30
CA ALA A 62 -5.22 -11.50 -2.21
C ALA A 62 -4.62 -12.32 -3.35
N SER A 63 -3.49 -11.90 -3.86
CA SER A 63 -2.60 -12.73 -4.65
C SER A 63 -1.30 -12.96 -3.91
N ALA A 64 -0.65 -14.09 -4.16
CA ALA A 64 0.66 -14.42 -3.62
C ALA A 64 1.37 -15.42 -4.54
N VAL A 65 2.69 -15.42 -4.50
CA VAL A 65 3.53 -16.35 -5.24
C VAL A 65 4.09 -17.40 -4.30
N ASP A 66 3.88 -18.69 -4.57
CA ASP A 66 4.69 -19.74 -3.96
C ASP A 66 6.03 -19.82 -4.70
N ALA A 67 7.07 -19.32 -4.09
CA ALA A 67 8.39 -19.22 -4.71
C ALA A 67 9.04 -20.57 -4.99
N ARG A 68 8.71 -21.63 -4.24
CA ARG A 68 9.26 -22.97 -4.46
C ARG A 68 8.53 -23.73 -5.53
N ALA A 69 7.19 -23.69 -5.49
CA ALA A 69 6.35 -24.26 -6.52
C ALA A 69 6.38 -23.43 -7.80
N ARG A 70 6.74 -22.14 -7.71
CA ARG A 70 6.69 -21.15 -8.81
C ARG A 70 5.30 -20.96 -9.36
N THR A 71 4.30 -20.97 -8.50
CA THR A 71 2.89 -20.85 -8.84
C THR A 71 2.29 -19.60 -8.23
N CYS A 72 1.36 -18.97 -8.94
CA CYS A 72 0.56 -17.87 -8.43
C CYS A 72 -0.74 -18.40 -7.84
N HIS A 73 -1.11 -17.84 -6.70
CA HIS A 73 -2.33 -18.20 -5.98
C HIS A 73 -3.17 -16.97 -5.72
N THR A 74 -4.47 -17.19 -5.66
CA THR A 74 -5.44 -16.21 -5.21
C THR A 74 -6.15 -16.74 -3.96
N LEU A 75 -6.44 -15.83 -3.04
CA LEU A 75 -7.11 -16.10 -1.78
C LEU A 75 -8.22 -15.07 -1.61
N ARG A 76 -9.34 -15.44 -1.00
CA ARG A 76 -10.49 -14.57 -0.82
C ARG A 76 -10.91 -14.49 0.63
N SER A 77 -11.24 -13.30 1.08
CA SER A 77 -11.95 -13.03 2.31
C SER A 77 -13.30 -12.38 1.97
N ALA A 78 -14.37 -12.79 2.65
CA ALA A 78 -15.70 -12.21 2.55
C ALA A 78 -16.11 -11.46 3.85
N ASP A 79 -15.17 -11.28 4.77
CA ASP A 79 -15.41 -10.75 6.10
C ASP A 79 -14.37 -9.70 6.55
N ARG A 80 -13.87 -8.90 5.62
CA ARG A 80 -12.90 -7.81 5.84
C ARG A 80 -11.50 -8.31 6.26
N GLY A 81 -11.09 -9.48 5.77
CA GLY A 81 -9.77 -10.04 6.06
C GLY A 81 -9.68 -10.82 7.39
N VAL A 82 -10.81 -11.13 8.03
CA VAL A 82 -10.83 -11.92 9.28
C VAL A 82 -10.56 -13.39 8.99
N SER A 83 -11.21 -13.94 7.94
CA SER A 83 -10.97 -15.31 7.49
C SER A 83 -10.67 -15.34 5.99
N TRP A 84 -9.91 -16.35 5.57
CA TRP A 84 -9.43 -16.47 4.21
C TRP A 84 -9.64 -17.87 3.67
N LYS A 85 -9.93 -17.96 2.37
CA LYS A 85 -10.07 -19.21 1.62
C LYS A 85 -9.17 -19.13 0.39
N ARG A 86 -8.36 -20.15 0.15
CA ARG A 86 -7.63 -20.33 -1.10
C ARG A 86 -8.62 -20.66 -2.22
N LEU A 87 -8.40 -20.04 -3.38
CA LEU A 87 -9.16 -20.31 -4.58
C LEU A 87 -8.44 -21.37 -5.41
N GLU A 88 -9.19 -22.33 -5.97
CA GLU A 88 -8.62 -23.44 -6.73
C GLU A 88 -8.26 -23.04 -8.17
N ALA A 89 -9.02 -22.09 -8.73
CA ALA A 89 -8.76 -21.60 -10.07
C ALA A 89 -7.51 -20.69 -10.08
N SER A 90 -6.63 -20.94 -11.05
CA SER A 90 -5.45 -20.12 -11.29
C SER A 90 -5.69 -19.16 -12.46
N PRO A 91 -5.29 -17.89 -12.36
CA PRO A 91 -5.27 -16.99 -13.51
C PRO A 91 -4.21 -17.36 -14.55
N SER A 92 -3.30 -18.28 -14.23
CA SER A 92 -2.30 -18.81 -15.15
C SER A 92 -2.87 -20.05 -15.86
N PRO A 93 -3.03 -20.03 -17.19
CA PRO A 93 -3.59 -21.16 -17.92
C PRO A 93 -2.61 -22.35 -17.94
N PRO A 94 -3.09 -23.58 -18.23
CA PRO A 94 -2.25 -24.78 -18.25
C PRO A 94 -1.04 -24.71 -19.19
N SER A 95 -1.09 -23.89 -20.24
CA SER A 95 0.02 -23.64 -21.15
C SER A 95 1.15 -22.80 -20.54
N PHE A 96 0.87 -22.10 -19.44
CA PHE A 96 1.83 -21.30 -18.68
C PHE A 96 1.70 -21.65 -17.19
N PRO A 97 2.06 -22.88 -16.77
CA PRO A 97 1.79 -23.36 -15.42
C PRO A 97 2.61 -22.64 -14.34
N TYR A 98 3.67 -21.96 -14.75
CA TYR A 98 4.56 -21.28 -13.84
C TYR A 98 4.31 -19.77 -13.89
N CYS A 99 4.14 -19.20 -12.73
CA CYS A 99 4.10 -17.79 -12.48
C CYS A 99 5.50 -17.30 -12.12
N PHE A 100 5.81 -16.12 -12.57
CA PHE A 100 7.17 -15.66 -12.46
C PHE A 100 7.56 -15.19 -11.08
N TYR A 101 8.80 -15.55 -10.77
CA TYR A 101 9.57 -15.19 -9.64
C TYR A 101 10.95 -14.67 -10.07
N ILE A 102 11.25 -13.42 -9.80
CA ILE A 102 12.62 -12.89 -9.84
C ILE A 102 13.13 -12.62 -8.44
N ALA A 103 14.41 -12.99 -8.32
CA ALA A 103 15.20 -12.89 -7.14
C ALA A 103 15.46 -11.45 -6.64
N TRP A 104 15.18 -10.39 -7.37
CA TRP A 104 15.72 -9.06 -7.10
C TRP A 104 14.70 -7.92 -7.21
N MET A 105 13.45 -8.22 -7.50
CA MET A 105 12.46 -7.19 -7.75
C MET A 105 11.10 -7.64 -7.26
N ALA A 106 10.31 -6.71 -6.83
CA ALA A 106 8.90 -6.88 -6.61
C ALA A 106 8.26 -7.46 -7.89
N ALA A 107 8.30 -8.79 -8.04
CA ALA A 107 7.45 -9.47 -9.00
C ALA A 107 6.07 -9.35 -8.41
N GLU A 108 5.42 -8.27 -8.70
CA GLU A 108 4.10 -8.01 -8.24
C GLU A 108 3.14 -8.83 -9.08
N THR A 109 2.16 -9.36 -8.41
CA THR A 109 1.00 -9.99 -8.99
C THR A 109 -0.18 -9.04 -8.83
N PRO A 110 -0.18 -7.89 -9.54
CA PRO A 110 -1.13 -6.83 -9.28
C PRO A 110 -2.55 -7.26 -9.62
N LEU A 111 -3.46 -6.92 -8.71
CA LEU A 111 -4.89 -7.08 -8.82
C LEU A 111 -5.54 -5.71 -8.98
N ALA A 112 -6.57 -5.61 -9.79
CA ALA A 112 -7.39 -4.41 -9.89
C ALA A 112 -8.84 -4.78 -10.15
N TRP A 113 -9.74 -4.01 -9.56
CA TRP A 113 -11.17 -4.12 -9.80
C TRP A 113 -11.60 -3.22 -10.96
N GLY A 114 -12.49 -3.74 -11.80
CA GLY A 114 -13.22 -3.01 -12.80
C GLY A 114 -14.68 -2.85 -12.42
N ARG A 115 -15.52 -2.55 -13.41
CA ARG A 115 -16.98 -2.47 -13.26
C ARG A 115 -17.59 -3.84 -13.02
N ASP A 116 -18.78 -3.86 -12.41
CA ASP A 116 -19.59 -5.06 -12.24
C ASP A 116 -18.84 -6.20 -11.55
N HIS A 117 -18.04 -5.89 -10.52
CA HIS A 117 -17.19 -6.82 -9.78
C HIS A 117 -16.17 -7.59 -10.65
N ALA A 118 -15.81 -7.07 -11.81
CA ALA A 118 -14.76 -7.66 -12.63
C ALA A 118 -13.41 -7.51 -11.93
N LEU A 119 -12.73 -8.62 -11.69
CA LEU A 119 -11.40 -8.67 -11.10
C LEU A 119 -10.37 -8.98 -12.17
N TYR A 120 -9.35 -8.15 -12.27
CA TYR A 120 -8.22 -8.32 -13.18
C TYR A 120 -6.96 -8.70 -12.42
N TYR A 121 -6.15 -9.57 -13.03
CA TYR A 121 -4.90 -10.05 -12.49
C TYR A 121 -3.84 -10.08 -13.58
N ALA A 122 -2.82 -9.24 -13.49
CA ALA A 122 -1.72 -9.24 -14.43
C ALA A 122 -0.55 -10.09 -13.90
N LEU A 123 0.06 -10.88 -14.76
CA LEU A 123 1.16 -11.77 -14.39
C LEU A 123 2.09 -12.04 -15.57
N ALA A 124 3.29 -12.52 -15.26
CA ALA A 124 4.21 -13.05 -16.24
C ALA A 124 4.30 -14.57 -16.07
N GLY A 125 3.95 -15.31 -17.11
CA GLY A 125 3.93 -16.77 -17.12
C GLY A 125 4.94 -17.38 -18.08
N TRP A 126 5.38 -18.60 -17.81
CA TRP A 126 6.17 -19.42 -18.74
C TRP A 126 5.75 -20.87 -18.68
N GLY A 127 6.00 -21.61 -19.79
CA GLY A 127 5.70 -23.01 -19.94
C GLY A 127 6.96 -23.86 -20.15
N ASP A 128 6.77 -25.18 -20.10
CA ASP A 128 7.84 -26.15 -20.39
C ASP A 128 8.22 -26.16 -21.87
N GLU A 129 7.31 -25.74 -22.76
CA GLU A 129 7.53 -25.67 -24.21
C GLU A 129 8.63 -24.66 -24.61
N ASP A 130 8.91 -23.69 -23.75
CA ASP A 130 10.00 -22.70 -23.93
C ASP A 130 11.39 -23.29 -23.58
N GLY A 131 11.56 -24.61 -23.47
CA GLY A 131 12.81 -25.28 -23.17
C GLY A 131 13.31 -25.06 -21.73
N GLY A 132 12.38 -24.78 -20.80
CA GLY A 132 12.72 -24.54 -19.38
C GLY A 132 13.52 -23.26 -19.15
N GLN A 133 13.58 -22.37 -20.12
CA GLN A 133 14.30 -21.11 -20.00
C GLN A 133 13.49 -20.12 -19.16
N ARG A 134 13.84 -20.00 -17.88
CA ARG A 134 13.25 -19.09 -16.87
C ARG A 134 13.11 -17.64 -17.29
N PHE A 135 13.61 -17.25 -18.43
CA PHE A 135 13.73 -15.87 -18.85
C PHE A 135 12.80 -15.49 -19.99
N ASN A 136 12.14 -16.46 -20.63
CA ASN A 136 11.21 -16.20 -21.72
C ASN A 136 9.78 -16.11 -21.18
N LYS A 137 9.31 -14.88 -20.88
CA LYS A 137 8.07 -14.69 -20.17
C LYS A 137 7.03 -13.97 -20.98
N THR A 138 5.91 -14.65 -21.13
CA THR A 138 4.68 -14.11 -21.70
C THR A 138 3.97 -13.27 -20.64
N VAL A 139 3.54 -12.07 -21.03
CA VAL A 139 2.70 -11.20 -20.19
C VAL A 139 1.25 -11.62 -20.41
N LEU A 140 0.56 -11.92 -19.32
CA LEU A 140 -0.80 -12.43 -19.27
C LEU A 140 -1.70 -11.50 -18.46
N LEU A 141 -2.99 -11.49 -18.81
CA LEU A 141 -4.04 -10.91 -17.99
C LEU A 141 -5.13 -11.95 -17.75
N GLY A 142 -5.37 -12.29 -16.49
CA GLY A 142 -6.58 -13.01 -16.07
C GLY A 142 -7.70 -12.02 -15.79
N LYS A 143 -8.91 -12.35 -16.19
CA LYS A 143 -10.16 -11.67 -15.83
C LYS A 143 -11.11 -12.65 -15.18
N SER A 144 -11.66 -12.28 -14.03
CA SER A 144 -12.70 -13.01 -13.32
C SER A 144 -13.94 -12.14 -13.17
N THR A 145 -15.13 -12.72 -13.30
CA THR A 145 -16.42 -12.06 -13.01
C THR A 145 -17.17 -12.74 -11.86
N ASP A 146 -16.49 -13.67 -11.16
CA ASP A 146 -17.00 -14.43 -10.03
C ASP A 146 -16.03 -14.40 -8.83
N VAL A 147 -15.31 -13.26 -8.70
CA VAL A 147 -14.41 -12.98 -7.57
C VAL A 147 -13.27 -14.01 -7.45
N GLY A 148 -12.76 -14.48 -8.58
CA GLY A 148 -11.61 -15.39 -8.68
C GLY A 148 -11.96 -16.87 -8.62
N ASP A 149 -13.24 -17.26 -8.62
CA ASP A 149 -13.64 -18.68 -8.70
C ASP A 149 -13.38 -19.26 -10.11
N SER A 150 -13.35 -18.41 -11.16
CA SER A 150 -12.89 -18.77 -12.50
C SER A 150 -12.16 -17.62 -13.19
N TRP A 151 -11.34 -17.92 -14.19
CA TRP A 151 -10.53 -16.94 -14.90
C TRP A 151 -10.55 -17.17 -16.42
N ASP A 152 -10.81 -16.08 -17.15
CA ASP A 152 -10.54 -15.98 -18.57
C ASP A 152 -9.19 -15.30 -18.76
N THR A 153 -8.24 -15.94 -19.44
CA THR A 153 -6.88 -15.42 -19.58
C THR A 153 -6.58 -14.99 -21.00
N SER A 154 -6.08 -13.77 -21.15
CA SER A 154 -5.65 -13.16 -22.41
C SER A 154 -4.13 -13.00 -22.44
N ILE A 155 -3.54 -13.13 -23.62
CA ILE A 155 -2.14 -12.83 -23.85
C ILE A 155 -2.01 -11.33 -24.14
N VAL A 156 -1.30 -10.62 -23.26
CA VAL A 156 -0.95 -9.20 -23.45
C VAL A 156 0.25 -9.08 -24.40
N ARG A 157 1.28 -9.91 -24.15
CA ARG A 157 2.50 -9.92 -24.93
C ARG A 157 3.15 -11.29 -24.91
N ASN A 158 3.29 -11.90 -26.07
CA ASN A 158 4.12 -13.10 -26.20
C ASN A 158 5.59 -12.76 -25.95
N ALA A 159 6.26 -13.62 -25.23
CA ALA A 159 7.72 -13.54 -25.10
C ALA A 159 8.39 -13.70 -26.47
N ARG A 160 9.49 -13.01 -26.68
CA ARG A 160 10.28 -13.13 -27.92
C ARG A 160 11.65 -13.71 -27.62
N VAL A 161 12.01 -14.69 -28.40
CA VAL A 161 13.39 -15.13 -28.55
C VAL A 161 13.99 -14.33 -29.72
N LEU A 162 14.82 -13.34 -29.41
CA LEU A 162 15.44 -12.47 -30.43
C LEU A 162 16.62 -13.16 -31.10
N THR A 163 17.38 -13.94 -30.34
CA THR A 163 18.46 -14.84 -30.80
C THR A 163 18.58 -15.97 -29.79
N GLU A 164 19.34 -17.02 -30.07
CA GLU A 164 19.65 -18.10 -29.09
C GLU A 164 20.22 -17.57 -27.77
N GLN A 165 20.72 -16.34 -27.76
CA GLN A 165 21.38 -15.70 -26.61
C GLN A 165 20.64 -14.47 -26.07
N ALA A 166 19.58 -13.99 -26.74
CA ALA A 166 18.84 -12.80 -26.33
C ALA A 166 17.36 -13.12 -26.15
N VAL A 167 16.94 -13.26 -24.91
CA VAL A 167 15.57 -13.57 -24.50
C VAL A 167 14.97 -12.37 -23.80
N GLU A 168 13.73 -12.01 -24.13
CA GLU A 168 12.98 -10.98 -23.40
C GLU A 168 12.59 -11.51 -22.02
N ASN A 169 13.06 -10.87 -20.99
CA ASN A 169 12.64 -11.12 -19.63
C ASN A 169 11.62 -10.04 -19.22
N ASN A 170 10.35 -10.32 -19.36
CA ASN A 170 9.26 -9.43 -19.02
C ASN A 170 8.90 -9.55 -17.53
N ILE A 171 8.86 -8.43 -16.83
CA ILE A 171 8.58 -8.33 -15.40
C ILE A 171 7.33 -7.49 -15.24
N VAL A 172 6.21 -8.15 -15.02
CA VAL A 172 4.94 -7.47 -14.79
C VAL A 172 4.96 -6.87 -13.39
N SER A 173 4.65 -5.59 -13.28
CA SER A 173 4.65 -4.88 -12.01
C SER A 173 3.48 -3.92 -11.86
N ALA A 174 2.69 -3.70 -12.92
CA ALA A 174 1.62 -2.72 -12.85
C ALA A 174 0.37 -3.15 -13.62
N LEU A 175 -0.76 -2.82 -13.03
CA LEU A 175 -2.09 -2.98 -13.60
C LEU A 175 -2.93 -1.77 -13.18
N ALA A 176 -3.62 -1.14 -14.12
CA ALA A 176 -4.58 -0.09 -13.84
C ALA A 176 -5.83 -0.29 -14.72
N VAL A 177 -6.98 0.03 -14.16
CA VAL A 177 -8.27 -0.09 -14.85
C VAL A 177 -8.98 1.25 -14.85
N ASP A 178 -9.28 1.76 -16.02
CA ASP A 178 -10.15 2.92 -16.18
C ASP A 178 -11.60 2.48 -16.30
N THR A 179 -12.35 2.73 -15.24
CA THR A 179 -13.78 2.46 -15.17
C THR A 179 -14.62 3.69 -15.54
N THR A 180 -13.99 4.81 -15.88
CA THR A 180 -14.67 6.10 -16.10
C THR A 180 -14.89 6.41 -17.57
N SER A 181 -14.03 5.91 -18.45
CA SER A 181 -14.07 6.18 -19.89
C SER A 181 -14.92 5.13 -20.64
N GLY A 182 -15.88 5.59 -21.43
CA GLY A 182 -16.72 4.70 -22.26
C GLY A 182 -17.64 3.76 -21.47
N ASN A 183 -18.05 2.65 -22.12
CA ASN A 183 -19.02 1.68 -21.57
C ASN A 183 -18.39 0.37 -21.10
N GLN A 184 -17.09 0.20 -21.27
CA GLN A 184 -16.33 -0.97 -20.81
C GLN A 184 -15.05 -0.50 -20.14
N ASP A 185 -14.47 -1.39 -19.35
CA ASP A 185 -13.18 -1.12 -18.72
C ASP A 185 -12.08 -0.96 -19.78
N ILE A 186 -11.23 0.04 -19.60
CA ILE A 186 -9.96 0.12 -20.31
C ILE A 186 -8.88 -0.40 -19.36
N VAL A 187 -8.18 -1.45 -19.79
CA VAL A 187 -7.20 -2.13 -18.93
C VAL A 187 -5.79 -1.83 -19.42
N TYR A 188 -4.94 -1.32 -18.54
CA TYR A 188 -3.54 -1.05 -18.81
C TYR A 188 -2.67 -2.03 -18.04
N VAL A 189 -1.78 -2.72 -18.74
CA VAL A 189 -0.76 -3.59 -18.14
C VAL A 189 0.61 -3.00 -18.39
N GLY A 190 1.39 -2.84 -17.31
CA GLY A 190 2.74 -2.30 -17.35
C GLY A 190 3.79 -3.33 -16.95
N TRP A 191 4.91 -3.34 -17.66
CA TRP A 191 6.03 -4.22 -17.35
C TRP A 191 7.37 -3.64 -17.80
N GLY A 192 8.43 -4.09 -17.13
CA GLY A 192 9.78 -3.88 -17.60
C GLY A 192 10.27 -5.06 -18.44
N THR A 193 10.97 -4.78 -19.53
CA THR A 193 11.66 -5.80 -20.32
C THR A 193 13.17 -5.68 -20.12
N ARG A 194 13.80 -6.80 -19.79
CA ARG A 194 15.26 -6.93 -19.68
C ARG A 194 15.78 -7.96 -20.66
N TYR A 195 17.05 -7.82 -20.98
CA TYR A 195 17.77 -8.75 -21.86
C TYR A 195 18.96 -9.32 -21.08
N PRO A 196 18.77 -10.35 -20.22
CA PRO A 196 19.78 -10.80 -19.27
C PRO A 196 21.07 -11.29 -19.95
N ASN A 197 20.99 -11.76 -21.19
CA ASN A 197 22.11 -12.31 -21.93
C ASN A 197 22.75 -11.30 -22.91
N ARG A 198 22.33 -10.03 -22.85
CA ARG A 198 22.85 -8.99 -23.74
C ARG A 198 23.42 -7.84 -22.92
N SER A 199 24.73 -7.88 -22.70
CA SER A 199 25.43 -6.80 -22.00
C SER A 199 25.21 -5.48 -22.72
N GLY A 200 24.81 -4.44 -21.98
CA GLY A 200 24.58 -3.10 -22.51
C GLY A 200 23.25 -2.88 -23.26
N ALA A 201 22.37 -3.89 -23.33
CA ALA A 201 21.03 -3.65 -23.85
C ALA A 201 20.22 -2.84 -22.82
N PRO A 202 19.54 -1.75 -23.25
CA PRO A 202 18.69 -0.99 -22.36
C PRO A 202 17.50 -1.83 -21.94
N SER A 203 17.11 -1.74 -20.66
CA SER A 203 15.79 -2.18 -20.22
C SER A 203 14.74 -1.18 -20.74
N THR A 204 13.53 -1.64 -20.99
CA THR A 204 12.44 -0.79 -21.46
C THR A 204 11.24 -0.87 -20.51
N ILE A 205 10.51 0.21 -20.39
CA ILE A 205 9.22 0.26 -19.69
C ILE A 205 8.11 0.22 -20.72
N ASN A 206 7.33 -0.83 -20.68
CA ASN A 206 6.29 -1.07 -21.68
C ASN A 206 4.91 -0.98 -21.02
N VAL A 207 3.96 -0.41 -21.75
CA VAL A 207 2.56 -0.37 -21.39
C VAL A 207 1.73 -0.84 -22.59
N ALA A 208 0.81 -1.74 -22.37
CA ALA A 208 -0.21 -2.14 -23.34
C ALA A 208 -1.61 -1.82 -22.81
N ALA A 209 -2.48 -1.38 -23.70
CA ALA A 209 -3.88 -1.08 -23.41
C ALA A 209 -4.83 -2.06 -24.07
N SER A 210 -5.85 -2.47 -23.35
CA SER A 210 -7.05 -3.14 -23.86
C SER A 210 -8.23 -2.18 -23.79
N LEU A 211 -8.93 -2.01 -24.89
CA LEU A 211 -10.11 -1.15 -24.98
C LEU A 211 -11.43 -1.95 -24.93
N ASP A 212 -11.36 -3.25 -24.71
CA ASP A 212 -12.46 -4.22 -24.77
C ASP A 212 -12.62 -5.05 -23.49
N GLY A 213 -12.19 -4.48 -22.35
CA GLY A 213 -12.31 -5.11 -21.04
C GLY A 213 -11.35 -6.27 -20.82
N GLY A 214 -10.13 -6.17 -21.36
CA GLY A 214 -9.06 -7.15 -21.16
C GLY A 214 -9.05 -8.32 -22.12
N LYS A 215 -9.91 -8.32 -23.15
CA LYS A 215 -9.99 -9.45 -24.12
C LYS A 215 -8.86 -9.42 -25.13
N THR A 216 -8.57 -8.24 -25.69
CA THR A 216 -7.48 -8.05 -26.65
C THR A 216 -6.64 -6.82 -26.27
N PHE A 217 -5.38 -6.84 -26.67
CA PHE A 217 -4.43 -5.76 -26.38
C PHE A 217 -3.85 -5.20 -27.66
N GLY A 218 -3.65 -3.87 -27.68
CA GLY A 218 -2.86 -3.20 -28.70
C GLY A 218 -1.36 -3.51 -28.57
N ASP A 219 -0.58 -3.07 -29.57
CA ASP A 219 0.87 -3.18 -29.48
C ASP A 219 1.40 -2.41 -28.26
N PRO A 220 2.35 -2.99 -27.51
CA PRO A 220 2.97 -2.30 -26.39
C PRO A 220 3.74 -1.06 -26.82
N VAL A 221 3.65 0.00 -26.02
CA VAL A 221 4.41 1.21 -26.20
C VAL A 221 5.56 1.24 -25.18
N ASP A 222 6.78 1.45 -25.65
CA ASP A 222 7.95 1.70 -24.79
C ASP A 222 7.90 3.15 -24.29
N VAL A 223 7.35 3.35 -23.08
CA VAL A 223 7.21 4.66 -22.44
C VAL A 223 8.57 5.29 -22.21
N SER A 224 9.58 4.50 -21.87
CA SER A 224 10.93 5.01 -21.59
C SER A 224 11.61 5.63 -22.82
N SER A 225 11.17 5.24 -24.02
CA SER A 225 11.70 5.80 -25.28
C SER A 225 11.39 7.28 -25.50
N PHE A 226 10.42 7.85 -24.75
CA PHE A 226 10.04 9.25 -24.86
C PHE A 226 10.93 10.19 -24.02
N TYR A 227 11.72 9.66 -23.06
CA TYR A 227 12.69 10.44 -22.30
C TYR A 227 14.08 10.41 -22.98
N LYS A 228 14.66 11.58 -23.24
CA LYS A 228 15.90 11.71 -24.02
C LYS A 228 17.04 12.42 -23.30
N GLU A 229 16.82 12.77 -22.04
CA GLU A 229 17.82 13.50 -21.27
C GLU A 229 19.03 12.64 -20.90
N THR A 230 20.12 13.29 -20.58
CA THR A 230 21.34 12.67 -20.06
C THR A 230 21.60 13.14 -18.63
N VAL A 231 22.22 12.30 -17.83
CA VAL A 231 22.74 12.65 -16.50
C VAL A 231 24.27 12.62 -16.51
N LYS A 232 24.90 13.45 -15.67
CA LYS A 232 26.36 13.49 -15.51
C LYS A 232 26.75 12.83 -14.19
N ASP A 233 27.80 12.02 -14.21
CA ASP A 233 28.43 11.55 -12.98
C ASP A 233 29.26 12.67 -12.31
N ALA A 234 29.82 12.38 -11.13
CA ALA A 234 30.68 13.31 -10.40
C ALA A 234 31.94 13.74 -11.17
N ALA A 235 32.36 12.98 -12.18
CA ALA A 235 33.48 13.30 -13.07
C ALA A 235 33.03 14.10 -14.30
N GLY A 236 31.74 14.41 -14.43
CA GLY A 236 31.17 15.17 -15.56
C GLY A 236 30.93 14.35 -16.83
N LYS A 237 31.05 13.03 -16.79
CA LYS A 237 30.76 12.15 -17.92
C LYS A 237 29.27 11.97 -18.08
N GLU A 238 28.77 12.18 -19.30
CA GLU A 238 27.36 12.04 -19.63
C GLU A 238 26.97 10.60 -19.89
N TYR A 239 25.78 10.23 -19.37
CA TYR A 239 25.14 8.95 -19.59
C TYR A 239 23.70 9.20 -20.01
N PRO A 240 23.20 8.50 -21.05
CA PRO A 240 21.78 8.53 -21.33
C PRO A 240 21.03 7.95 -20.12
N VAL A 241 19.97 8.61 -19.72
CA VAL A 241 19.02 8.03 -18.76
C VAL A 241 18.34 6.87 -19.47
N GLY A 242 18.73 5.66 -19.09
CA GLY A 242 18.03 4.44 -19.45
C GLY A 242 17.15 4.05 -18.30
N ASN A 243 16.10 3.28 -18.53
CA ASN A 243 15.41 2.75 -17.39
C ASN A 243 16.13 1.56 -16.83
N PHE A 244 15.95 1.41 -15.56
CA PHE A 244 16.63 0.43 -14.78
C PHE A 244 15.63 -0.46 -14.06
N PHE A 245 15.75 -1.77 -14.20
CA PHE A 245 15.05 -2.74 -13.41
C PHE A 245 13.51 -2.69 -13.36
N GLY A 246 12.83 -2.14 -14.34
CA GLY A 246 11.52 -2.59 -14.73
C GLY A 246 10.34 -2.53 -13.78
N ALA A 247 10.47 -2.04 -12.56
CA ALA A 247 9.32 -1.79 -11.73
C ALA A 247 8.63 -0.51 -12.21
N THR A 248 7.53 -0.65 -12.93
CA THR A 248 6.65 0.48 -13.23
C THR A 248 5.41 0.41 -12.37
N GLN A 249 4.83 1.55 -12.06
CA GLN A 249 3.52 1.65 -11.42
C GLN A 249 2.58 2.42 -12.33
N LEU A 250 1.33 1.97 -12.40
CA LEU A 250 0.31 2.63 -13.20
C LEU A 250 -0.78 3.24 -12.31
N ALA A 251 -1.29 4.38 -12.73
CA ALA A 251 -2.48 4.98 -12.17
C ALA A 251 -3.33 5.58 -13.31
N VAL A 252 -4.66 5.57 -13.13
CA VAL A 252 -5.58 6.27 -14.01
C VAL A 252 -6.16 7.44 -13.24
N GLY A 253 -6.05 8.61 -13.83
CA GLY A 253 -6.55 9.86 -13.27
C GLY A 253 -7.80 10.37 -13.96
N ALA A 254 -8.09 11.64 -13.73
CA ALA A 254 -9.21 12.32 -14.32
C ALA A 254 -9.21 12.20 -15.86
N ASN A 255 -10.39 12.06 -16.43
CA ASN A 255 -10.61 11.99 -17.88
C ASN A 255 -9.85 10.85 -18.59
N GLY A 256 -9.58 9.74 -17.89
CA GLY A 256 -8.87 8.60 -18.45
C GLY A 256 -7.39 8.86 -18.73
N THR A 257 -6.81 9.90 -18.15
CA THR A 257 -5.36 10.12 -18.23
C THR A 257 -4.63 8.97 -17.52
N VAL A 258 -3.75 8.28 -18.22
CA VAL A 258 -2.95 7.20 -17.64
C VAL A 258 -1.54 7.69 -17.32
N TYR A 259 -1.05 7.30 -16.15
CA TYR A 259 0.27 7.65 -15.64
C TYR A 259 1.10 6.39 -15.43
N ALA A 260 2.40 6.47 -15.73
CA ALA A 260 3.37 5.40 -15.51
C ALA A 260 4.57 5.97 -14.75
N LEU A 261 4.75 5.58 -13.49
CA LEU A 261 5.91 5.98 -12.68
C LEU A 261 6.96 4.88 -12.72
N TYR A 262 8.21 5.26 -12.98
CA TYR A 262 9.33 4.32 -13.03
C TYR A 262 10.65 5.02 -12.65
N PRO A 263 11.66 4.29 -12.14
CA PRO A 263 12.94 4.90 -11.83
C PRO A 263 13.69 5.23 -13.12
N GLY A 264 14.24 6.42 -13.19
CA GLY A 264 15.30 6.73 -14.11
C GLY A 264 16.55 5.95 -13.72
N GLY A 265 17.25 5.36 -14.68
CA GLY A 265 18.49 4.63 -14.43
C GLY A 265 19.55 4.97 -15.45
N THR A 266 20.79 4.61 -15.22
CA THR A 266 21.87 4.75 -16.18
C THR A 266 22.20 3.43 -16.83
N LEU A 267 22.48 3.46 -18.14
CA LEU A 267 23.01 2.31 -18.86
C LEU A 267 24.38 1.94 -18.29
N GLY A 268 24.51 0.82 -17.60
CA GLY A 268 25.82 0.37 -17.08
C GLY A 268 25.77 -0.43 -15.77
N GLY A 269 24.60 -0.62 -15.20
CA GLY A 269 24.42 -1.46 -14.00
C GLY A 269 24.60 -0.69 -12.69
N PHE A 270 24.48 -1.39 -11.57
CA PHE A 270 24.55 -0.88 -10.18
C PHE A 270 25.83 -0.08 -9.83
N ALA A 271 26.78 0.02 -10.73
CA ALA A 271 28.10 0.62 -10.47
C ALA A 271 28.22 2.08 -10.90
N THR A 272 27.24 2.65 -11.61
CA THR A 272 27.30 4.05 -12.00
C THR A 272 26.50 4.88 -11.02
N ALA A 273 27.22 5.49 -10.10
CA ALA A 273 26.70 6.32 -9.02
C ALA A 273 26.20 7.71 -9.47
N ALA A 274 25.58 7.82 -10.65
CA ALA A 274 24.92 9.06 -11.02
C ALA A 274 23.49 9.06 -10.45
N PRO A 275 23.13 10.05 -9.61
CA PRO A 275 21.78 10.21 -9.15
C PRO A 275 20.81 10.37 -10.33
N THR A 276 19.66 9.70 -10.27
CA THR A 276 18.64 9.75 -11.31
C THR A 276 17.28 10.12 -10.71
N PRO A 277 16.39 10.81 -11.46
CA PRO A 277 15.05 11.12 -11.00
C PRO A 277 14.12 9.89 -11.09
N LEU A 278 13.01 9.91 -10.38
CA LEU A 278 11.83 9.15 -10.76
C LEU A 278 11.18 9.84 -11.95
N LEU A 279 10.80 9.05 -12.95
CA LEU A 279 10.18 9.51 -14.17
C LEU A 279 8.70 9.17 -14.20
N LEU A 280 7.88 10.12 -14.64
CA LEU A 280 6.45 9.96 -14.83
C LEU A 280 6.11 10.07 -16.31
N GLY A 281 5.71 8.96 -16.93
CA GLY A 281 5.01 8.98 -18.20
C GLY A 281 3.56 9.40 -17.98
N ARG A 282 3.05 10.30 -18.82
CA ARG A 282 1.66 10.77 -18.85
C ARG A 282 1.10 10.60 -20.26
N SER A 283 -0.06 9.97 -20.39
CA SER A 283 -0.77 9.80 -21.66
C SER A 283 -2.23 10.21 -21.51
N THR A 284 -2.75 10.96 -22.50
CA THR A 284 -4.15 11.39 -22.57
C THR A 284 -4.90 10.75 -23.74
N ASP A 285 -4.26 9.81 -24.44
CA ASP A 285 -4.76 9.16 -25.64
C ASP A 285 -4.79 7.62 -25.52
N GLN A 286 -5.06 7.14 -24.31
CA GLN A 286 -5.17 5.71 -23.98
C GLN A 286 -3.86 4.95 -24.15
N GLY A 287 -2.73 5.57 -23.81
CA GLY A 287 -1.42 4.93 -23.82
C GLY A 287 -0.72 4.88 -25.18
N LYS A 288 -1.24 5.59 -26.20
CA LYS A 288 -0.63 5.60 -27.54
C LYS A 288 0.60 6.49 -27.63
N THR A 289 0.55 7.67 -27.00
CA THR A 289 1.68 8.58 -26.91
C THR A 289 1.89 9.04 -25.46
N TRP A 290 3.12 9.38 -25.11
CA TRP A 290 3.52 9.72 -23.76
C TRP A 290 4.34 10.98 -23.70
N GLU A 291 4.04 11.84 -22.74
CA GLU A 291 4.90 12.90 -22.24
C GLU A 291 5.64 12.35 -21.01
N VAL A 292 6.95 12.48 -20.94
CA VAL A 292 7.72 12.01 -19.79
C VAL A 292 8.28 13.19 -19.00
N LEU A 293 7.98 13.24 -17.72
CA LEU A 293 8.27 14.30 -16.77
C LEU A 293 9.15 13.75 -15.63
N GLU A 294 9.90 14.62 -14.96
CA GLU A 294 10.60 14.26 -13.73
C GLU A 294 9.69 14.41 -12.51
N ALA A 295 9.50 13.33 -11.77
CA ALA A 295 8.65 13.33 -10.58
C ALA A 295 9.42 13.74 -9.31
N THR A 296 10.73 13.53 -9.27
CA THR A 296 11.58 13.91 -8.15
C THR A 296 12.89 14.51 -8.66
N PRO A 297 13.61 15.30 -7.84
CA PRO A 297 15.01 15.59 -8.11
C PRO A 297 15.82 14.28 -8.23
N PRO A 298 16.96 14.30 -8.91
CA PRO A 298 17.85 13.15 -8.95
C PRO A 298 18.25 12.68 -7.55
N GLY A 299 18.03 11.39 -7.26
CA GLY A 299 18.29 10.75 -5.98
C GLY A 299 18.99 9.41 -6.13
N ASN A 300 19.34 8.79 -5.03
CA ASN A 300 20.01 7.50 -4.97
C ASN A 300 19.01 6.37 -4.71
N TYR A 301 18.15 6.07 -5.66
CA TYR A 301 17.10 5.04 -5.55
C TYR A 301 17.72 3.63 -5.67
N PRO A 302 18.05 2.94 -4.56
CA PRO A 302 18.91 1.77 -4.62
C PRO A 302 18.26 0.54 -5.27
N GLU A 303 16.96 0.37 -5.17
CA GLU A 303 16.28 -0.82 -5.68
C GLU A 303 15.06 -0.52 -6.55
N GLY A 304 14.73 0.76 -6.73
CA GLY A 304 13.69 1.20 -7.66
C GLY A 304 12.28 0.78 -7.25
N VAL A 305 12.05 0.60 -5.95
CA VAL A 305 10.70 0.37 -5.43
C VAL A 305 10.03 1.71 -5.17
N GLN A 306 9.04 2.00 -5.99
CA GLN A 306 8.18 3.16 -5.87
C GLN A 306 6.75 2.75 -6.12
N VAL A 307 5.79 3.47 -5.56
CA VAL A 307 4.36 3.23 -5.77
C VAL A 307 3.69 4.55 -6.12
N LEU A 308 2.81 4.49 -7.12
CA LEU A 308 2.00 5.60 -7.58
C LEU A 308 0.52 5.30 -7.35
N ARG A 309 -0.20 6.26 -6.81
CA ARG A 309 -1.68 6.24 -6.73
C ARG A 309 -2.24 7.60 -7.10
N TRP A 310 -3.47 7.59 -7.56
CA TRP A 310 -4.21 8.80 -7.87
C TRP A 310 -5.45 8.93 -6.99
N SER A 311 -5.74 10.17 -6.56
CA SER A 311 -6.93 10.56 -5.81
C SER A 311 -7.71 11.63 -6.57
N PRO A 312 -9.05 11.62 -6.55
CA PRO A 312 -9.85 12.68 -7.14
C PRO A 312 -9.75 14.01 -6.40
N GLU A 313 -9.15 14.03 -5.24
CA GLU A 313 -8.99 15.23 -4.41
C GLU A 313 -7.89 16.16 -4.94
N GLY A 314 -8.01 17.46 -4.68
CA GLY A 314 -6.96 18.43 -4.97
C GLY A 314 -7.05 19.16 -6.31
N GLY A 315 -8.25 19.24 -6.91
CA GLY A 315 -8.50 20.05 -8.11
C GLY A 315 -8.96 19.24 -9.32
N THR A 316 -8.94 19.84 -10.50
CA THR A 316 -9.50 19.24 -11.73
C THR A 316 -8.70 18.04 -12.25
N GLU A 317 -7.39 17.98 -11.95
CA GLU A 317 -6.50 16.86 -12.33
C GLU A 317 -6.44 15.80 -11.23
N GLY A 318 -7.05 16.04 -10.04
CA GLY A 318 -6.87 15.22 -8.85
C GLY A 318 -5.45 15.36 -8.29
N THR A 319 -5.06 14.42 -7.45
CA THR A 319 -3.70 14.38 -6.88
C THR A 319 -3.03 13.05 -7.19
N LEU A 320 -1.84 13.11 -7.72
CA LEU A 320 -0.92 11.99 -7.78
C LEU A 320 -0.12 11.93 -6.47
N HIS A 321 -0.04 10.76 -5.87
CA HIS A 321 0.77 10.46 -4.70
C HIS A 321 1.82 9.42 -5.07
N ALA A 322 3.09 9.70 -4.77
CA ALA A 322 4.16 8.73 -4.95
C ALA A 322 4.93 8.54 -3.64
N VAL A 323 5.20 7.27 -3.29
CA VAL A 323 6.12 6.89 -2.23
C VAL A 323 7.30 6.14 -2.83
N TYR A 324 8.47 6.35 -2.25
CA TYR A 324 9.71 5.72 -2.70
C TYR A 324 10.73 5.67 -1.56
N GLU A 325 11.73 4.83 -1.72
CA GLU A 325 12.88 4.80 -0.82
C GLU A 325 14.04 5.62 -1.40
N ASP A 326 14.76 6.34 -0.55
CA ASP A 326 15.97 7.08 -0.92
C ASP A 326 16.91 7.23 0.28
N LYS A 327 18.13 7.67 -0.02
CA LYS A 327 19.17 8.01 0.96
C LYS A 327 19.90 9.28 0.56
N PRO A 328 19.21 10.44 0.59
CA PRO A 328 19.71 11.67 -0.03
C PRO A 328 21.01 12.21 0.60
N ASP A 329 21.22 11.99 1.89
CA ASP A 329 22.31 12.60 2.68
C ASP A 329 23.44 11.64 3.05
N GLN A 330 23.47 10.43 2.46
CA GLN A 330 24.41 9.39 2.86
C GLN A 330 25.66 9.32 1.97
N PRO A 331 26.87 9.22 2.55
CA PRO A 331 28.07 8.87 1.80
C PRO A 331 27.91 7.48 1.14
N ALA A 332 28.51 7.33 -0.04
CA ALA A 332 28.53 6.05 -0.72
C ALA A 332 28.94 4.91 0.25
N GLY A 333 28.11 3.86 0.36
CA GLY A 333 28.36 2.68 1.19
C GLY A 333 27.58 2.57 2.50
N ARG A 334 26.84 3.57 2.95
CA ARG A 334 25.91 3.41 4.08
C ARG A 334 24.60 2.79 3.65
N ALA A 335 24.07 1.91 4.49
CA ALA A 335 22.84 1.13 4.23
C ALA A 335 21.57 1.81 4.75
N ASP A 336 21.66 3.03 5.24
CA ASP A 336 20.54 3.78 5.78
C ASP A 336 19.62 4.25 4.64
N ARG A 337 18.34 3.88 4.72
CA ARG A 337 17.32 4.21 3.72
C ARG A 337 16.08 4.68 4.43
N ASP A 338 15.47 5.73 3.90
CA ASP A 338 14.24 6.32 4.40
C ASP A 338 13.13 6.24 3.35
N ILE A 339 11.89 6.31 3.82
CA ILE A 339 10.70 6.36 2.97
C ILE A 339 10.25 7.81 2.80
N TYR A 340 10.10 8.22 1.55
CA TYR A 340 9.66 9.55 1.17
C TYR A 340 8.34 9.52 0.42
N HIS A 341 7.59 10.60 0.58
CA HIS A 341 6.36 10.87 -0.16
C HIS A 341 6.48 12.21 -0.89
N VAL A 342 5.96 12.23 -2.13
CA VAL A 342 5.73 13.43 -2.92
C VAL A 342 4.33 13.41 -3.51
N ARG A 343 3.77 14.58 -3.81
CA ARG A 343 2.47 14.70 -4.46
C ARG A 343 2.46 15.76 -5.54
N SER A 344 1.59 15.56 -6.53
CA SER A 344 1.32 16.52 -7.61
C SER A 344 -0.18 16.74 -7.76
N THR A 345 -0.61 18.00 -7.89
CA THR A 345 -2.01 18.39 -8.09
C THR A 345 -2.27 18.97 -9.49
N ASP A 346 -1.32 18.84 -10.40
CA ASP A 346 -1.35 19.38 -11.77
C ASP A 346 -1.02 18.32 -12.84
N GLY A 347 -1.35 17.06 -12.55
CA GLY A 347 -1.13 15.95 -13.47
C GLY A 347 0.35 15.59 -13.67
N GLY A 348 1.17 15.78 -12.65
CA GLY A 348 2.58 15.37 -12.65
C GLY A 348 3.55 16.43 -13.18
N ARG A 349 3.09 17.65 -13.49
CA ARG A 349 3.95 18.71 -14.02
C ARG A 349 4.83 19.35 -12.95
N THR A 350 4.28 19.49 -11.74
CA THR A 350 5.04 19.92 -10.57
C THR A 350 4.77 19.03 -9.38
N TRP A 351 5.77 18.87 -8.52
CA TRP A 351 5.71 18.01 -7.35
C TRP A 351 6.06 18.77 -6.09
N SER A 352 5.48 18.35 -4.98
CA SER A 352 5.84 18.87 -3.65
C SER A 352 7.30 18.54 -3.31
N LYS A 353 7.84 19.21 -2.30
CA LYS A 353 9.08 18.74 -1.67
C LYS A 353 8.84 17.36 -1.05
N PRO A 354 9.85 16.47 -1.09
CA PRO A 354 9.78 15.18 -0.41
C PRO A 354 9.53 15.34 1.10
N ILE A 355 8.62 14.52 1.62
CA ILE A 355 8.34 14.40 3.06
C ILE A 355 8.82 13.02 3.50
N LYS A 356 9.73 12.96 4.48
CA LYS A 356 10.14 11.70 5.13
C LYS A 356 8.95 11.17 5.94
N LEU A 357 8.58 9.90 5.71
CA LEU A 357 7.43 9.27 6.36
C LEU A 357 7.79 8.51 7.63
N ASN A 358 8.94 7.85 7.67
CA ASN A 358 9.40 7.17 8.88
C ASN A 358 9.84 8.20 9.93
N ASP A 359 9.42 7.96 11.18
CA ASP A 359 9.63 8.84 12.33
C ASP A 359 10.63 8.27 13.35
N ASP A 360 11.41 7.26 12.96
CA ASP A 360 12.46 6.72 13.77
C ASP A 360 13.51 7.80 14.11
N ALA A 361 14.00 7.74 15.33
CA ALA A 361 15.02 8.67 15.77
C ALA A 361 16.36 8.30 15.11
N ASP A 362 16.65 8.95 13.97
CA ASP A 362 17.98 8.92 13.38
C ASP A 362 18.91 9.84 14.17
N PRO A 363 20.13 9.43 14.48
CA PRO A 363 21.25 9.81 13.64
C PRO A 363 22.31 8.70 13.47
N GLY A 364 22.51 8.30 12.24
CA GLY A 364 23.62 7.43 11.88
C GLY A 364 23.42 5.98 12.30
N SER A 365 22.17 5.56 12.54
CA SER A 365 21.78 4.18 12.72
C SER A 365 21.71 3.48 11.37
N LEU A 366 22.10 2.22 11.33
CA LEU A 366 21.98 1.34 10.17
C LEU A 366 20.52 0.85 10.00
N PHE A 367 19.53 1.68 10.33
CA PHE A 367 18.13 1.29 10.21
C PHE A 367 17.67 1.44 8.77
N LEU A 368 17.17 0.35 8.25
CA LEU A 368 16.63 0.29 6.91
C LEU A 368 15.11 0.44 6.97
N GLN A 369 14.59 1.37 6.19
CA GLN A 369 13.19 1.40 5.80
C GLN A 369 13.15 1.19 4.30
N VAL A 370 12.47 0.14 3.85
CA VAL A 370 12.55 -0.29 2.45
C VAL A 370 11.22 -0.77 1.92
N THR A 371 11.13 -0.84 0.60
CA THR A 371 10.01 -1.37 -0.17
C THR A 371 8.66 -0.82 0.29
N PRO A 372 8.42 0.49 0.12
CA PRO A 372 7.16 1.11 0.51
C PRO A 372 6.00 0.67 -0.38
N ASN A 373 4.80 0.74 0.17
CA ASN A 373 3.53 0.69 -0.57
C ASN A 373 2.62 1.84 -0.15
N LEU A 374 1.67 2.16 -1.00
CA LEU A 374 0.71 3.24 -0.82
C LEU A 374 -0.65 2.79 -1.32
N ASP A 375 -1.71 3.18 -0.60
CA ASP A 375 -3.07 3.08 -1.09
C ASP A 375 -3.92 4.25 -0.61
N ILE A 376 -5.03 4.51 -1.32
CA ILE A 376 -5.92 5.64 -1.05
C ILE A 376 -7.33 5.11 -0.86
N ALA A 377 -7.90 5.41 0.30
CA ALA A 377 -9.29 5.09 0.60
C ALA A 377 -10.27 6.00 -0.16
N PRO A 378 -11.52 5.58 -0.39
CA PRO A 378 -12.53 6.40 -1.07
C PRO A 378 -12.82 7.74 -0.39
N ASP A 379 -12.55 7.87 0.92
CA ASP A 379 -12.67 9.12 1.68
C ASP A 379 -11.45 10.05 1.57
N GLY A 380 -10.50 9.74 0.68
CA GLY A 380 -9.28 10.52 0.45
C GLY A 380 -8.16 10.27 1.45
N ARG A 381 -8.33 9.34 2.41
CA ARG A 381 -7.26 8.95 3.31
C ARG A 381 -6.14 8.23 2.54
N VAL A 382 -4.94 8.78 2.59
CA VAL A 382 -3.73 8.19 1.99
C VAL A 382 -3.01 7.37 3.07
N THR A 383 -2.73 6.10 2.80
CA THR A 383 -2.04 5.21 3.73
C THR A 383 -0.77 4.68 3.08
N ALA A 384 0.35 4.74 3.80
CA ALA A 384 1.64 4.18 3.38
C ALA A 384 2.12 3.13 4.39
N ALA A 385 2.79 2.08 3.90
CA ALA A 385 3.45 1.08 4.75
C ALA A 385 4.77 0.63 4.12
N TRP A 386 5.66 0.08 4.94
CA TRP A 386 6.99 -0.36 4.53
C TRP A 386 7.54 -1.42 5.48
N TRP A 387 8.62 -2.07 5.06
CA TRP A 387 9.45 -2.88 5.94
C TRP A 387 10.39 -1.99 6.73
N ASP A 388 10.44 -2.19 8.05
CA ASP A 388 11.18 -1.36 8.99
C ASP A 388 12.04 -2.20 9.92
N PHE A 389 13.31 -1.87 10.02
CA PHE A 389 14.29 -2.57 10.86
C PHE A 389 14.64 -1.81 12.14
N ARG A 390 13.90 -0.74 12.48
CA ARG A 390 14.22 0.12 13.63
C ARG A 390 14.31 -0.62 14.97
N ASP A 391 13.62 -1.75 15.10
CA ASP A 391 13.58 -2.55 16.34
C ASP A 391 14.71 -3.59 16.43
N ASP A 392 15.47 -3.82 15.35
CA ASP A 392 16.59 -4.76 15.33
C ASP A 392 17.84 -4.18 14.66
N ARG A 393 18.79 -3.75 15.47
CA ARG A 393 20.08 -3.21 15.00
C ARG A 393 20.94 -4.22 14.24
N GLY A 394 20.67 -5.52 14.37
CA GLY A 394 21.33 -6.59 13.63
C GLY A 394 20.79 -6.77 12.22
N ALA A 395 19.67 -6.12 11.86
CA ALA A 395 18.95 -6.25 10.61
C ALA A 395 18.57 -7.70 10.24
N PHE A 396 18.32 -8.55 11.23
CA PHE A 396 17.88 -9.94 11.03
C PHE A 396 16.37 -10.11 11.14
N THR A 397 15.73 -9.20 11.87
CA THR A 397 14.29 -9.12 12.00
C THR A 397 13.80 -7.77 11.54
N ASN A 398 12.61 -7.74 10.97
CA ASN A 398 11.93 -6.51 10.61
C ASN A 398 10.46 -6.59 10.97
N ASP A 399 9.83 -5.45 10.94
CA ASP A 399 8.40 -5.29 11.16
C ASP A 399 7.75 -4.56 9.98
N VAL A 400 6.43 -4.59 9.90
CA VAL A 400 5.64 -3.73 9.04
C VAL A 400 5.23 -2.50 9.84
N TYR A 401 5.61 -1.32 9.36
CA TYR A 401 5.15 -0.04 9.88
C TYR A 401 4.28 0.66 8.85
N ALA A 402 3.36 1.48 9.34
CA ALA A 402 2.46 2.26 8.50
C ALA A 402 2.22 3.66 9.09
N THR A 403 1.84 4.58 8.22
CA THR A 403 1.33 5.91 8.55
C THR A 403 0.19 6.28 7.60
N TRP A 404 -0.58 7.30 7.94
CA TRP A 404 -1.67 7.79 7.09
C TRP A 404 -1.82 9.29 7.17
N SER A 405 -2.38 9.85 6.12
CA SER A 405 -2.74 11.26 5.99
C SER A 405 -4.24 11.38 5.71
N THR A 406 -4.89 12.36 6.31
CA THR A 406 -6.30 12.72 6.08
C THR A 406 -6.46 14.12 5.45
N ASP A 407 -5.35 14.72 5.02
CA ASP A 407 -5.28 16.05 4.41
C ASP A 407 -4.57 16.02 3.05
N ASN A 408 -4.82 14.95 2.28
CA ASN A 408 -4.28 14.78 0.94
C ASN A 408 -2.74 14.74 0.91
N GLY A 409 -2.10 14.09 1.90
CA GLY A 409 -0.64 13.91 1.96
C GLY A 409 0.15 15.13 2.42
N VAL A 410 -0.49 16.12 3.06
CA VAL A 410 0.19 17.32 3.59
C VAL A 410 0.84 17.03 4.94
N THR A 411 0.10 16.36 5.84
CA THR A 411 0.61 15.92 7.14
C THR A 411 0.33 14.43 7.34
N TRP A 412 1.14 13.79 8.17
CA TRP A 412 1.10 12.36 8.39
C TRP A 412 1.02 12.03 9.88
N ALA A 413 0.26 10.99 10.20
CA ALA A 413 0.13 10.48 11.56
C ALA A 413 1.46 9.88 12.05
N PRO A 414 1.69 9.78 13.38
CA PRO A 414 2.81 9.00 13.91
C PRO A 414 2.80 7.57 13.40
N ASN A 415 3.99 7.01 13.20
CA ASN A 415 4.10 5.65 12.67
C ASN A 415 3.49 4.61 13.62
N THR A 416 2.81 3.66 13.05
CA THR A 416 2.16 2.56 13.76
C THR A 416 2.77 1.24 13.33
N LYS A 417 3.24 0.43 14.28
CA LYS A 417 3.68 -0.94 14.03
C LYS A 417 2.46 -1.81 13.73
N VAL A 418 2.40 -2.36 12.53
CA VAL A 418 1.29 -3.19 12.04
C VAL A 418 1.51 -4.66 12.35
N SER A 419 2.70 -5.20 12.09
CA SER A 419 3.02 -6.58 12.45
C SER A 419 2.97 -6.77 13.97
N ASP A 420 2.51 -7.93 14.41
CA ASP A 420 2.38 -8.29 15.83
C ASP A 420 3.55 -9.15 16.32
N VAL A 421 4.31 -9.73 15.40
CA VAL A 421 5.50 -10.54 15.65
C VAL A 421 6.61 -10.07 14.73
N PRO A 422 7.85 -9.88 15.22
CA PRO A 422 8.99 -9.58 14.37
C PRO A 422 9.26 -10.71 13.37
N ILE A 423 9.49 -10.35 12.12
CA ILE A 423 9.66 -11.29 11.02
C ILE A 423 11.13 -11.65 10.90
N ASN A 424 11.48 -12.90 11.11
CA ASN A 424 12.88 -13.37 11.07
C ASN A 424 13.34 -13.65 9.64
N ARG A 425 14.19 -12.79 9.09
CA ARG A 425 14.73 -12.89 7.73
C ARG A 425 15.83 -13.94 7.54
N ARG A 426 16.26 -14.62 8.60
CA ARG A 426 17.13 -15.80 8.50
C ARG A 426 16.36 -17.07 8.16
N LEU A 427 15.06 -17.05 8.28
CA LEU A 427 14.16 -18.13 7.89
C LEU A 427 13.54 -17.82 6.53
N GLY A 428 12.91 -18.82 5.94
CA GLY A 428 12.25 -18.67 4.64
C GLY A 428 13.16 -18.99 3.46
N VAL A 429 12.75 -18.63 2.26
CA VAL A 429 13.47 -18.95 1.01
C VAL A 429 14.81 -18.24 0.91
N TRP A 430 14.93 -17.11 1.57
CA TRP A 430 16.06 -16.18 1.43
C TRP A 430 16.72 -15.97 2.77
N SER A 431 17.36 -16.99 3.26
CA SER A 431 18.07 -17.00 4.54
C SER A 431 19.32 -16.11 4.59
N ASN A 432 19.53 -15.23 3.61
CA ASN A 432 20.68 -14.31 3.56
C ASN A 432 20.44 -12.97 4.28
N GLY A 433 19.33 -12.84 4.98
CA GLY A 433 19.08 -11.74 5.93
C GLY A 433 18.56 -10.42 5.34
N SER A 434 18.68 -10.18 4.04
CA SER A 434 18.34 -8.87 3.45
C SER A 434 17.35 -8.93 2.31
N ASP A 435 16.78 -10.10 2.02
CA ASP A 435 16.00 -10.30 0.83
C ASP A 435 14.50 -10.12 1.11
N MET A 436 14.04 -8.92 0.90
CA MET A 436 12.64 -8.56 1.00
C MET A 436 12.07 -8.38 -0.38
N ARG A 437 11.16 -9.28 -0.72
CA ARG A 437 10.58 -9.37 -2.03
C ARG A 437 9.18 -8.85 -2.02
N GLY A 438 9.01 -7.74 -2.64
CA GLY A 438 7.76 -7.02 -2.69
C GLY A 438 7.47 -6.20 -1.42
N PRO A 439 6.71 -5.12 -1.57
CA PRO A 439 6.26 -4.31 -0.46
C PRO A 439 5.22 -5.07 0.38
N PRO A 440 4.97 -4.64 1.62
CA PRO A 440 3.75 -5.02 2.33
C PRO A 440 2.54 -4.64 1.49
N ALA A 441 1.58 -5.55 1.33
CA ALA A 441 0.34 -5.26 0.63
C ALA A 441 -0.53 -4.30 1.43
N ILE A 442 -1.24 -3.42 0.75
CA ILE A 442 -2.21 -2.49 1.36
C ILE A 442 -3.48 -2.47 0.50
N ALA A 443 -4.64 -2.51 1.15
CA ALA A 443 -5.90 -2.17 0.51
C ALA A 443 -6.80 -1.42 1.49
N SER A 444 -7.35 -0.28 1.05
CA SER A 444 -8.04 0.68 1.90
C SER A 444 -9.51 0.83 1.54
N THR A 445 -10.34 0.94 2.56
CA THR A 445 -11.74 1.35 2.50
C THR A 445 -11.95 2.59 3.34
N GLU A 446 -13.15 3.16 3.34
CA GLU A 446 -13.48 4.25 4.27
C GLU A 446 -13.38 3.82 5.74
N GLU A 447 -13.68 2.54 6.05
CA GLU A 447 -13.79 2.04 7.41
C GLU A 447 -12.46 1.52 7.95
N TYR A 448 -11.64 0.91 7.09
CA TYR A 448 -10.39 0.26 7.48
C TYR A 448 -9.36 0.23 6.36
N THR A 449 -8.12 -0.01 6.72
CA THR A 449 -7.05 -0.43 5.80
C THR A 449 -6.56 -1.80 6.23
N VAL A 450 -6.52 -2.76 5.30
CA VAL A 450 -5.92 -4.07 5.52
C VAL A 450 -4.49 -4.07 4.98
N PHE A 451 -3.59 -4.63 5.76
CA PHE A 451 -2.18 -4.85 5.42
C PHE A 451 -1.93 -6.34 5.31
N GLY A 452 -1.12 -6.74 4.33
CA GLY A 452 -0.69 -8.13 4.16
C GLY A 452 0.83 -8.20 4.03
N TRP A 453 1.45 -9.24 4.59
CA TRP A 453 2.90 -9.41 4.54
C TRP A 453 3.30 -10.88 4.55
N ASP A 454 4.47 -11.16 4.01
CA ASP A 454 5.11 -12.47 4.14
C ASP A 454 5.80 -12.60 5.50
N ASP A 455 5.57 -13.72 6.16
CA ASP A 455 5.94 -13.94 7.55
C ASP A 455 6.56 -15.33 7.75
N THR A 456 7.59 -15.40 8.54
CA THR A 456 8.34 -16.63 8.81
C THR A 456 8.04 -17.26 10.16
N ARG A 457 7.03 -16.76 10.91
CA ARG A 457 6.69 -17.21 12.27
C ARG A 457 6.38 -18.70 12.38
N ASN A 458 5.89 -19.33 11.32
CA ASN A 458 5.60 -20.76 11.24
C ASN A 458 6.81 -21.58 10.78
N GLY A 459 7.91 -20.93 10.38
CA GLY A 459 9.11 -21.56 9.90
C GLY A 459 10.13 -21.85 11.01
N THR A 460 10.98 -22.81 10.74
CA THR A 460 12.16 -23.14 11.55
C THR A 460 13.38 -23.28 10.64
N GLU A 461 14.58 -23.41 11.19
CA GLU A 461 15.79 -23.70 10.37
C GLU A 461 15.65 -25.02 9.59
N ALA A 462 14.98 -26.02 10.17
CA ALA A 462 14.77 -27.32 9.53
C ALA A 462 13.62 -27.30 8.50
N THR A 463 12.60 -26.47 8.74
CA THR A 463 11.44 -26.31 7.86
C THR A 463 11.19 -24.81 7.64
N PRO A 464 11.93 -24.18 6.72
CA PRO A 464 11.88 -22.73 6.53
C PRO A 464 10.61 -22.31 5.76
N LEU A 465 9.47 -22.37 6.44
CA LEU A 465 8.17 -21.95 5.91
C LEU A 465 8.06 -20.44 5.86
N GLN A 466 7.30 -19.97 4.89
CA GLN A 466 6.93 -18.57 4.75
C GLN A 466 5.47 -18.49 4.31
N ASP A 467 4.69 -17.78 5.08
CA ASP A 467 3.23 -17.66 4.93
C ASP A 467 2.84 -16.19 4.75
N ILE A 468 1.61 -15.95 4.31
CA ILE A 468 1.02 -14.61 4.29
C ILE A 468 0.18 -14.42 5.55
N PHE A 469 0.41 -13.31 6.22
CA PHE A 469 -0.42 -12.80 7.30
C PHE A 469 -1.04 -11.47 6.91
N ALA A 470 -2.19 -11.17 7.49
CA ALA A 470 -2.88 -9.90 7.29
C ALA A 470 -3.40 -9.33 8.61
N ARG A 471 -3.49 -8.01 8.67
CA ARG A 471 -4.04 -7.27 9.81
C ARG A 471 -4.67 -5.98 9.33
N SER A 472 -5.73 -5.54 9.99
CA SER A 472 -6.39 -4.29 9.65
C SER A 472 -6.21 -3.23 10.72
N VAL A 473 -6.09 -1.97 10.26
CA VAL A 473 -6.31 -0.78 11.07
C VAL A 473 -7.70 -0.26 10.79
N GLN A 474 -8.54 -0.19 11.80
CA GLN A 474 -9.91 0.32 11.71
C GLN A 474 -9.92 1.80 12.03
N PHE A 475 -10.48 2.62 11.13
CA PHE A 475 -10.58 4.07 11.25
C PHE A 475 -11.98 4.54 11.67
N LYS A 476 -13.02 3.80 11.26
CA LYS A 476 -14.40 4.04 11.65
C LYS A 476 -14.96 2.79 12.33
N ALA A 477 -15.94 2.95 13.20
CA ALA A 477 -16.62 1.79 13.76
C ALA A 477 -17.25 0.99 12.62
N LEU A 478 -16.92 -0.29 12.51
CA LEU A 478 -17.50 -1.15 11.47
C LEU A 478 -19.02 -1.22 11.67
N GLY A 479 -19.79 -0.71 10.71
CA GLY A 479 -21.25 -0.69 10.73
C GLY A 479 -21.81 -2.12 10.84
N GLY A 480 -22.05 -2.55 12.05
CA GLY A 480 -22.90 -3.69 12.36
C GLY A 480 -24.20 -3.14 12.87
N GLY A 481 -25.36 -3.60 12.39
CA GLY A 481 -26.71 -3.06 12.56
C GLY A 481 -27.23 -2.74 13.97
N ASN A 482 -26.35 -2.32 14.88
CA ASN A 482 -26.62 -1.86 16.24
C ASN A 482 -25.91 -0.55 16.61
N ASP A 483 -25.35 0.19 15.65
CA ASP A 483 -24.58 1.40 15.98
C ASP A 483 -25.46 2.53 16.50
N THR A 484 -26.72 2.61 16.05
CA THR A 484 -27.72 3.51 16.64
C THR A 484 -27.97 3.16 18.11
N ALA A 485 -28.03 1.89 18.46
CA ALA A 485 -28.20 1.43 19.84
C ALA A 485 -26.97 1.72 20.71
N ARG A 486 -25.76 1.59 20.16
CA ARG A 486 -24.50 1.93 20.86
C ARG A 486 -24.32 3.44 21.00
N ALA A 487 -24.63 4.21 19.98
CA ALA A 487 -24.62 5.68 20.05
C ALA A 487 -25.64 6.18 21.07
N VAL A 488 -26.87 5.63 21.07
CA VAL A 488 -27.88 5.92 22.09
C VAL A 488 -27.44 5.50 23.47
N ALA A 489 -26.81 4.32 23.64
CA ALA A 489 -26.27 3.85 24.92
C ALA A 489 -25.15 4.76 25.43
N ALA A 490 -24.25 5.24 24.56
CA ALA A 490 -23.19 6.18 24.94
C ALA A 490 -23.73 7.54 25.34
N VAL A 491 -24.75 8.06 24.64
CA VAL A 491 -25.45 9.30 25.00
C VAL A 491 -26.20 9.13 26.34
N MET A 492 -26.86 8.01 26.54
CA MET A 492 -27.58 7.71 27.81
C MET A 492 -26.62 7.56 28.98
N ALA A 493 -25.47 6.91 28.80
CA ALA A 493 -24.41 6.82 29.82
C ALA A 493 -23.83 8.19 30.16
N GLY A 494 -23.62 9.07 29.17
CA GLY A 494 -23.19 10.45 29.37
C GLY A 494 -24.20 11.28 30.15
N LEU A 495 -25.50 11.15 29.85
CA LEU A 495 -26.58 11.82 30.58
C LEU A 495 -26.71 11.30 32.03
N ALA A 496 -26.55 10.01 32.25
CA ALA A 496 -26.56 9.41 33.60
C ALA A 496 -25.40 9.92 34.47
N LEU A 497 -24.18 10.01 33.89
CA LEU A 497 -23.00 10.58 34.58
C LEU A 497 -23.19 12.07 34.89
N ALA A 498 -23.72 12.85 33.97
CA ALA A 498 -24.04 14.28 34.18
C ALA A 498 -25.10 14.45 35.30
N GLY A 499 -26.14 13.61 35.30
CA GLY A 499 -27.17 13.59 36.34
C GLY A 499 -26.59 13.24 37.71
N LEU A 500 -25.70 12.24 37.80
CA LEU A 500 -25.00 11.86 39.03
C LEU A 500 -24.12 12.99 39.56
N LEU A 501 -23.40 13.70 38.66
CA LEU A 501 -22.56 14.84 39.02
C LEU A 501 -23.39 16.00 39.57
N LEU A 502 -24.53 16.30 38.94
CA LEU A 502 -25.47 17.33 39.41
C LEU A 502 -26.07 16.96 40.79
N LEU A 503 -26.37 15.69 41.01
CA LEU A 503 -26.86 15.18 42.31
C LEU A 503 -25.80 15.34 43.41
N VAL A 504 -24.55 14.99 43.12
CA VAL A 504 -23.42 15.15 44.04
C VAL A 504 -23.20 16.63 44.39
N VAL A 505 -23.24 17.52 43.39
CA VAL A 505 -23.14 18.97 43.59
C VAL A 505 -24.31 19.49 44.43
N ALA A 506 -25.54 19.04 44.17
CA ALA A 506 -26.73 19.44 44.95
C ALA A 506 -26.65 18.97 46.40
N LEU A 507 -26.20 17.71 46.64
CA LEU A 507 -25.98 17.18 47.99
C LEU A 507 -24.87 17.92 48.75
N ALA A 508 -23.78 18.27 48.05
CA ALA A 508 -22.69 19.09 48.63
C ALA A 508 -23.15 20.52 48.98
N ALA A 509 -24.05 21.08 48.13
CA ALA A 509 -24.64 22.39 48.38
C ALA A 509 -25.58 22.37 49.58
N ARG A 510 -26.41 21.29 49.74
CA ARG A 510 -27.29 21.14 50.94
C ARG A 510 -26.51 21.04 52.22
N ARG A 511 -25.32 20.46 52.25
CA ARG A 511 -24.48 20.36 53.46
C ARG A 511 -23.84 21.70 53.86
N ARG A 512 -23.96 22.75 53.07
CA ARG A 512 -23.39 24.07 53.33
C ARG A 512 -24.46 25.11 53.69
N LEU A 513 -25.72 24.72 53.82
CA LEU A 513 -26.75 25.62 54.33
C LEU A 513 -26.59 25.72 55.87
N PRO A 514 -26.52 26.94 56.40
CA PRO A 514 -26.50 27.12 57.84
C PRO A 514 -27.79 26.61 58.49
N PRO A 515 -27.76 26.12 59.75
CA PRO A 515 -28.97 25.68 60.43
C PRO A 515 -29.99 26.79 60.52
N ALA A 516 -31.26 26.48 60.34
CA ALA A 516 -32.34 27.45 60.45
C ALA A 516 -32.32 28.10 61.85
N PRO A 517 -32.57 29.41 61.94
CA PRO A 517 -32.55 30.09 63.22
C PRO A 517 -33.61 29.47 64.15
N ALA A 518 -33.23 29.22 65.42
CA ALA A 518 -34.12 28.68 66.40
C ALA A 518 -35.33 29.59 66.62
N VAL A 519 -36.55 29.05 66.57
CA VAL A 519 -37.78 29.76 66.93
C VAL A 519 -37.68 30.06 68.41
N VAL A 520 -37.56 31.31 68.78
CA VAL A 520 -37.70 31.77 70.19
C VAL A 520 -39.16 31.77 70.52
N GLU A 521 -39.62 30.82 71.32
CA GLU A 521 -40.92 30.80 71.94
C GLU A 521 -40.99 31.95 72.96
N LYS A 522 -41.89 32.90 72.74
CA LYS A 522 -42.19 33.98 73.71
C LYS A 522 -43.05 33.37 74.84
N GLU A 523 -42.53 33.38 76.06
CA GLU A 523 -43.35 33.15 77.25
C GLU A 523 -44.52 34.13 77.36
N PRO A 524 -45.70 33.64 77.79
CA PRO A 524 -46.83 34.56 78.02
C PRO A 524 -46.62 35.39 79.27
N ALA A 525 -46.83 36.70 79.12
CA ALA A 525 -46.78 37.65 80.25
C ALA A 525 -47.89 37.36 81.26
N GLY A 526 -47.53 37.06 82.49
CA GLY A 526 -48.42 36.91 83.64
C GLY A 526 -49.19 38.18 83.95
N VAL A 527 -50.47 38.00 84.19
CA VAL A 527 -51.37 39.01 84.70
C VAL A 527 -51.24 39.00 86.21
N THR A 528 -50.91 40.11 86.85
CA THR A 528 -51.52 40.64 88.09
C THR A 528 -51.55 42.15 88.04
#